data_028993b4cafff6f8aaac50be1cc92394
#
_entry.id   028993b4cafff6f8aaac50be1cc92394
#
_cell.length_a   1.000
_cell.length_b   1.000
_cell.length_c   1.000
_cell.angle_alpha   90.00
_cell.angle_beta   90.00
_cell.angle_gamma   90.00
#
_symmetry.space_group_name_H-M   'P 1'
#
loop_
_entity.id
_entity.type
_entity.pdbx_description
1 polymer ?
#
loop_
_entity_poly.entity_id
_entity_poly.type
_entity_poly.pdbx_seq_one_letter_code
_entity_poly.pdbx_strand_id
1 'polypeptide(L)'
;MSIEDATVYVVDDDISVRRGLERLLRSAGHRVVTFGSAREFLDRRDITGPGCLVLDIRMPGQNGLDLHESLAADGRDMPVVFITGNGDIPMAVRAMKAGAVDFLAKPFDDKELLDAVRQAIGRSSHARPPAPAHRQAPAHREASGS
;
A
#
# COMPACT_ATOMS: atom_id res chain seq x y z
N MET A 1 -17.43 -1.53 -5.85
CA MET A 1 -16.81 -2.60 -5.11
C MET A 1 -16.82 -2.31 -3.65
N SER A 2 -17.05 -3.31 -2.83
CA SER A 2 -17.08 -3.08 -1.40
C SER A 2 -15.70 -3.26 -0.79
N ILE A 3 -15.50 -2.70 0.41
CA ILE A 3 -14.26 -2.84 1.16
C ILE A 3 -13.96 -4.31 1.41
N GLU A 4 -14.98 -5.13 1.52
CA GLU A 4 -14.81 -6.55 1.80
C GLU A 4 -14.12 -7.31 0.67
N ASP A 5 -14.16 -6.78 -0.53
CA ASP A 5 -13.50 -7.42 -1.67
C ASP A 5 -12.05 -7.01 -1.84
N ALA A 6 -11.59 -6.06 -1.04
CA ALA A 6 -10.22 -5.58 -1.13
C ALA A 6 -9.28 -6.45 -0.33
N THR A 7 -8.03 -6.50 -0.77
CA THR A 7 -6.98 -7.23 -0.07
C THR A 7 -5.92 -6.28 0.43
N VAL A 8 -5.46 -6.48 1.66
CA VAL A 8 -4.36 -5.72 2.22
C VAL A 8 -3.10 -6.56 2.09
N TYR A 9 -2.11 -6.01 1.41
CA TYR A 9 -0.82 -6.67 1.24
C TYR A 9 0.17 -6.05 2.20
N VAL A 10 0.84 -6.88 2.99
CA VAL A 10 1.79 -6.41 4.00
C VAL A 10 3.19 -6.87 3.59
N VAL A 11 4.12 -5.93 3.47
CA VAL A 11 5.51 -6.25 3.15
C VAL A 11 6.38 -5.73 4.29
N ASP A 12 7.00 -6.64 5.03
CA ASP A 12 7.84 -6.31 6.17
C ASP A 12 8.79 -7.48 6.40
N ASP A 13 10.08 -7.20 6.57
CA ASP A 13 11.05 -8.26 6.75
C ASP A 13 11.08 -8.80 8.18
N ASP A 14 10.48 -8.10 9.14
CA ASP A 14 10.41 -8.57 10.52
C ASP A 14 9.17 -9.44 10.69
N ILE A 15 9.39 -10.72 10.97
CA ILE A 15 8.29 -11.68 11.04
C ILE A 15 7.33 -11.36 12.19
N SER A 16 7.84 -10.83 13.30
CA SER A 16 6.98 -10.46 14.44
C SER A 16 6.05 -9.32 14.08
N VAL A 17 6.58 -8.30 13.41
CA VAL A 17 5.78 -7.16 12.97
C VAL A 17 4.76 -7.63 11.94
N ARG A 18 5.20 -8.43 10.98
CA ARG A 18 4.34 -8.93 9.91
C ARG A 18 3.17 -9.72 10.47
N ARG A 19 3.43 -10.61 11.44
CA ARG A 19 2.38 -11.41 12.05
C ARG A 19 1.42 -10.56 12.87
N GLY A 20 1.95 -9.56 13.58
CA GLY A 20 1.10 -8.66 14.35
C GLY A 20 0.17 -7.86 13.47
N LEU A 21 0.70 -7.34 12.36
CA LEU A 21 -0.12 -6.60 11.40
C LEU A 21 -1.17 -7.51 10.78
N GLU A 22 -0.79 -8.71 10.40
CA GLU A 22 -1.73 -9.65 9.82
C GLU A 22 -2.88 -9.94 10.77
N ARG A 23 -2.55 -10.21 12.04
CA ARG A 23 -3.56 -10.53 13.04
C ARG A 23 -4.51 -9.36 13.25
N LEU A 24 -3.97 -8.16 13.36
CA LEU A 24 -4.77 -6.97 13.58
C LEU A 24 -5.71 -6.72 12.39
N LEU A 25 -5.18 -6.77 11.18
CA LEU A 25 -5.97 -6.50 9.99
C LEU A 25 -7.06 -7.55 9.77
N ARG A 26 -6.73 -8.82 10.02
CA ARG A 26 -7.74 -9.87 9.90
C ARG A 26 -8.84 -9.72 10.95
N SER A 27 -8.47 -9.28 12.15
CA SER A 27 -9.48 -9.07 13.20
C SER A 27 -10.45 -7.96 12.84
N ALA A 28 -10.04 -7.06 11.98
CA ALA A 28 -10.89 -5.97 11.48
C ALA A 28 -11.69 -6.34 10.23
N GLY A 29 -11.58 -7.60 9.80
CA GLY A 29 -12.36 -8.10 8.67
C GLY A 29 -11.66 -8.02 7.32
N HIS A 30 -10.40 -7.63 7.28
CA HIS A 30 -9.68 -7.53 6.02
C HIS A 30 -9.10 -8.87 5.57
N ARG A 31 -9.03 -9.04 4.25
CA ARG A 31 -8.23 -10.10 3.66
C ARG A 31 -6.78 -9.62 3.67
N VAL A 32 -5.86 -10.49 4.08
CA VAL A 32 -4.46 -10.10 4.23
C VAL A 32 -3.56 -11.14 3.59
N VAL A 33 -2.60 -10.65 2.81
CA VAL A 33 -1.53 -11.49 2.27
C VAL A 33 -0.22 -10.82 2.66
N THR A 34 0.72 -11.60 3.18
CA THR A 34 1.97 -11.04 3.69
C THR A 34 3.17 -11.51 2.90
N PHE A 35 4.19 -10.67 2.88
CA PHE A 35 5.44 -10.94 2.17
C PHE A 35 6.61 -10.52 3.05
N GLY A 36 7.68 -11.30 3.02
CA GLY A 36 8.87 -11.00 3.81
C GLY A 36 9.84 -10.07 3.15
N SER A 37 9.63 -9.76 1.87
CA SER A 37 10.54 -8.87 1.14
C SER A 37 9.82 -8.21 -0.01
N ALA A 38 10.41 -7.12 -0.48
CA ALA A 38 9.90 -6.42 -1.66
C ALA A 38 9.96 -7.33 -2.88
N ARG A 39 11.00 -8.14 -2.99
CA ARG A 39 11.17 -9.05 -4.12
C ARG A 39 10.03 -10.05 -4.21
N GLU A 40 9.64 -10.62 -3.07
CA GLU A 40 8.54 -11.58 -3.07
C GLU A 40 7.27 -10.95 -3.61
N PHE A 41 7.01 -9.71 -3.20
CA PHE A 41 5.82 -9.01 -3.66
C PHE A 41 5.90 -8.71 -5.16
N LEU A 42 7.05 -8.21 -5.61
CA LEU A 42 7.22 -7.85 -7.03
C LEU A 42 7.13 -9.05 -7.95
N ASP A 43 7.54 -10.21 -7.47
CA ASP A 43 7.52 -11.44 -8.27
C ASP A 43 6.09 -11.98 -8.47
N ARG A 44 5.14 -11.53 -7.66
CA ARG A 44 3.75 -11.94 -7.81
C ARG A 44 3.09 -11.08 -8.87
N ARG A 45 2.74 -11.69 -9.97
CA ARG A 45 2.08 -11.00 -11.08
C ARG A 45 0.58 -11.22 -11.09
N ASP A 46 0.08 -12.03 -10.17
CA ASP A 46 -1.34 -12.36 -10.08
C ASP A 46 -2.11 -11.43 -9.12
N ILE A 47 -1.44 -10.41 -8.61
CA ILE A 47 -2.07 -9.47 -7.69
C ILE A 47 -2.91 -8.49 -8.50
N THR A 48 -4.21 -8.62 -8.38
CA THR A 48 -5.16 -7.78 -9.12
C THR A 48 -6.31 -7.40 -8.20
N GLY A 49 -7.13 -6.46 -8.66
CA GLY A 49 -8.29 -6.05 -7.91
C GLY A 49 -7.99 -4.93 -6.93
N PRO A 50 -9.00 -4.50 -6.19
CA PRO A 50 -8.82 -3.41 -5.23
C PRO A 50 -8.02 -3.88 -4.03
N GLY A 51 -7.25 -2.98 -3.46
CA GLY A 51 -6.44 -3.30 -2.31
C GLY A 51 -5.52 -2.18 -1.92
N CYS A 52 -4.69 -2.44 -0.94
CA CYS A 52 -3.67 -1.50 -0.55
C CYS A 52 -2.44 -2.24 -0.05
N LEU A 53 -1.34 -1.53 0.01
CA LEU A 53 -0.06 -2.06 0.41
C LEU A 53 0.37 -1.38 1.72
N VAL A 54 0.66 -2.18 2.74
CA VAL A 54 1.27 -1.68 3.98
C VAL A 54 2.74 -2.07 3.90
N LEU A 55 3.62 -1.09 3.90
CA LEU A 55 4.99 -1.29 3.47
C LEU A 55 5.97 -0.68 4.45
N ASP A 56 6.88 -1.50 4.97
CA ASP A 56 7.97 -1.01 5.78
C ASP A 56 8.92 -0.24 4.86
N ILE A 57 9.25 0.98 5.26
CA ILE A 57 10.08 1.82 4.41
C ILE A 57 11.54 1.39 4.44
N ARG A 58 11.98 0.74 5.52
CA ARG A 58 13.37 0.28 5.64
C ARG A 58 13.43 -1.24 5.65
N MET A 59 13.92 -1.78 4.55
CA MET A 59 14.12 -3.22 4.43
C MET A 59 15.47 -3.47 3.76
N PRO A 60 16.14 -4.58 4.12
CA PRO A 60 17.40 -4.93 3.45
C PRO A 60 17.20 -5.11 1.95
N GLY A 61 18.16 -4.66 1.20
CA GLY A 61 18.16 -4.82 -0.25
C GLY A 61 17.42 -3.74 -0.98
N GLN A 62 16.12 -3.66 -0.80
CA GLN A 62 15.30 -2.66 -1.47
C GLN A 62 14.39 -1.99 -0.46
N ASN A 63 14.49 -0.69 -0.29
CA ASN A 63 13.64 0.01 0.67
C ASN A 63 12.24 0.22 0.10
N GLY A 64 11.32 0.62 0.98
CA GLY A 64 9.91 0.77 0.60
C GLY A 64 9.68 1.82 -0.47
N LEU A 65 10.46 2.89 -0.48
CA LEU A 65 10.31 3.91 -1.52
C LEU A 65 10.67 3.35 -2.89
N ASP A 66 11.74 2.54 -2.96
CA ASP A 66 12.15 1.92 -4.22
C ASP A 66 11.05 1.00 -4.73
N LEU A 67 10.43 0.24 -3.83
CA LEU A 67 9.33 -0.63 -4.22
C LEU A 67 8.16 0.18 -4.78
N HIS A 68 7.83 1.27 -4.12
CA HIS A 68 6.74 2.14 -4.56
C HIS A 68 7.02 2.68 -5.96
N GLU A 69 8.25 3.12 -6.21
CA GLU A 69 8.63 3.62 -7.53
C GLU A 69 8.58 2.52 -8.58
N SER A 70 9.01 1.31 -8.22
CA SER A 70 8.95 0.18 -9.14
C SER A 70 7.53 -0.16 -9.53
N LEU A 71 6.61 -0.10 -8.59
CA LEU A 71 5.21 -0.37 -8.88
C LEU A 71 4.63 0.67 -9.83
N ALA A 72 4.95 1.94 -9.61
CA ALA A 72 4.48 3.00 -10.48
C ALA A 72 5.03 2.84 -11.89
N ALA A 73 6.32 2.50 -11.99
CA ALA A 73 6.96 2.31 -13.30
C ALA A 73 6.36 1.12 -14.05
N ASP A 74 5.89 0.13 -13.32
CA ASP A 74 5.27 -1.08 -13.89
C ASP A 74 3.79 -0.87 -14.22
N GLY A 75 3.25 0.29 -13.96
CA GLY A 75 1.82 0.54 -14.16
C GLY A 75 0.94 -0.14 -13.12
N ARG A 76 1.53 -0.60 -12.03
CA ARG A 76 0.80 -1.26 -10.94
C ARG A 76 0.45 -0.21 -9.90
N ASP A 77 -0.69 0.41 -10.09
CA ASP A 77 -1.12 1.52 -9.25
C ASP A 77 -1.85 0.98 -8.03
N MET A 78 -1.21 1.02 -6.88
CA MET A 78 -1.78 0.52 -5.65
C MET A 78 -1.52 1.53 -4.54
N PRO A 79 -2.55 1.92 -3.77
CA PRO A 79 -2.35 2.85 -2.66
C PRO A 79 -1.43 2.24 -1.61
N VAL A 80 -0.54 3.06 -1.07
CA VAL A 80 0.48 2.60 -0.13
C VAL A 80 0.39 3.36 1.19
N VAL A 81 0.44 2.61 2.28
CA VAL A 81 0.63 3.14 3.63
C VAL A 81 2.01 2.71 4.08
N PHE A 82 2.88 3.67 4.32
CA PHE A 82 4.25 3.36 4.77
C PHE A 82 4.32 3.27 6.30
N ILE A 83 5.21 2.40 6.76
CA ILE A 83 5.50 2.27 8.19
C ILE A 83 7.00 2.44 8.38
N THR A 84 7.40 3.14 9.44
CA THR A 84 8.81 3.27 9.77
C THR A 84 9.02 3.08 11.26
N GLY A 85 10.17 2.54 11.62
CA GLY A 85 10.52 2.32 13.02
C GLY A 85 11.10 3.52 13.74
N ASN A 86 11.54 4.54 13.00
CA ASN A 86 12.24 5.67 13.62
C ASN A 86 11.85 6.96 12.95
N GLY A 87 10.91 7.64 13.34
CA GLY A 87 10.53 8.95 12.84
C GLY A 87 11.43 9.55 11.75
N ASP A 88 11.63 8.84 10.66
CA ASP A 88 12.50 9.28 9.57
C ASP A 88 11.75 10.33 8.76
N ILE A 89 11.84 11.58 9.20
CA ILE A 89 11.06 12.67 8.63
C ILE A 89 11.38 12.90 7.14
N PRO A 90 12.65 12.93 6.71
CA PRO A 90 12.93 13.11 5.28
C PRO A 90 12.32 12.02 4.41
N MET A 91 12.34 10.77 4.87
CA MET A 91 11.74 9.67 4.13
C MET A 91 10.23 9.80 4.08
N ALA A 92 9.62 10.25 5.20
CA ALA A 92 8.18 10.47 5.25
C ALA A 92 7.76 11.52 4.22
N VAL A 93 8.51 12.62 4.15
CA VAL A 93 8.23 13.68 3.20
C VAL A 93 8.32 13.15 1.77
N ARG A 94 9.36 12.38 1.46
CA ARG A 94 9.50 11.79 0.13
C ARG A 94 8.35 10.86 -0.21
N ALA A 95 7.93 10.03 0.77
CA ALA A 95 6.84 9.10 0.56
C ALA A 95 5.54 9.83 0.24
N MET A 96 5.23 10.86 1.01
CA MET A 96 4.00 11.61 0.79
C MET A 96 4.03 12.37 -0.53
N LYS A 97 5.18 12.91 -0.91
CA LYS A 97 5.34 13.57 -2.20
C LYS A 97 5.19 12.60 -3.36
N ALA A 98 5.55 11.34 -3.14
CA ALA A 98 5.42 10.30 -4.16
C ALA A 98 3.99 9.74 -4.24
N GLY A 99 3.08 10.23 -3.42
CA GLY A 99 1.69 9.83 -3.51
C GLY A 99 1.21 8.80 -2.49
N ALA A 100 2.00 8.53 -1.45
CA ALA A 100 1.54 7.61 -0.41
C ALA A 100 0.27 8.13 0.25
N VAL A 101 -0.58 7.20 0.67
CA VAL A 101 -1.81 7.57 1.37
C VAL A 101 -1.49 8.10 2.76
N ASP A 102 -0.57 7.44 3.45
CA ASP A 102 -0.21 7.83 4.80
C ASP A 102 1.16 7.27 5.15
N PHE A 103 1.68 7.72 6.27
CA PHE A 103 2.99 7.34 6.79
C PHE A 103 2.86 7.24 8.30
N LEU A 104 3.09 6.06 8.85
CA LEU A 104 2.94 5.81 10.29
C LEU A 104 4.29 5.48 10.90
N ALA A 105 4.60 6.15 12.02
CA ALA A 105 5.83 5.87 12.76
C ALA A 105 5.51 4.91 13.91
N LYS A 106 6.34 3.91 14.10
CA LYS A 106 6.21 3.00 15.23
C LYS A 106 6.68 3.71 16.50
N PRO A 107 6.03 3.51 17.62
CA PRO A 107 4.80 2.72 17.77
C PRO A 107 3.58 3.54 17.32
N PHE A 108 2.64 2.87 16.70
CA PHE A 108 1.38 3.51 16.30
C PHE A 108 0.22 2.76 16.94
N ASP A 109 -0.92 3.45 17.06
CA ASP A 109 -2.11 2.82 17.58
C ASP A 109 -2.74 1.92 16.54
N ASP A 110 -3.40 0.86 16.99
CA ASP A 110 -4.14 0.00 16.08
C ASP A 110 -5.14 0.81 15.26
N LYS A 111 -5.79 1.78 15.89
CA LYS A 111 -6.77 2.61 15.21
C LYS A 111 -6.14 3.42 14.08
N GLU A 112 -4.94 3.95 14.29
CA GLU A 112 -4.25 4.72 13.27
C GLU A 112 -3.99 3.87 12.02
N LEU A 113 -3.53 2.64 12.23
CA LEU A 113 -3.28 1.74 11.12
C LEU A 113 -4.56 1.38 10.39
N LEU A 114 -5.59 1.02 11.15
CA LEU A 114 -6.85 0.61 10.55
C LEU A 114 -7.51 1.74 9.77
N ASP A 115 -7.43 2.96 10.28
CA ASP A 115 -7.96 4.13 9.58
C ASP A 115 -7.20 4.40 8.30
N ALA A 116 -5.86 4.30 8.33
CA ALA A 116 -5.04 4.53 7.15
C ALA A 116 -5.33 3.48 6.07
N VAL A 117 -5.47 2.22 6.49
CA VAL A 117 -5.78 1.14 5.55
C VAL A 117 -7.16 1.35 4.93
N ARG A 118 -8.13 1.77 5.72
CA ARG A 118 -9.47 2.03 5.22
C ARG A 118 -9.45 3.15 4.18
N GLN A 119 -8.71 4.22 4.44
CA GLN A 119 -8.56 5.29 3.47
C GLN A 119 -7.91 4.82 2.19
N ALA A 120 -6.88 3.98 2.31
CA ALA A 120 -6.18 3.45 1.15
C ALA A 120 -7.10 2.59 0.29
N ILE A 121 -7.89 1.73 0.93
CA ILE A 121 -8.83 0.90 0.21
C ILE A 121 -9.87 1.77 -0.50
N GLY A 122 -10.33 2.82 0.17
CA GLY A 122 -11.27 3.76 -0.43
C GLY A 122 -10.70 4.41 -1.67
N ARG A 123 -9.43 4.80 -1.63
CA ARG A 123 -8.76 5.37 -2.80
C ARG A 123 -8.67 4.36 -3.94
N SER A 124 -8.37 3.10 -3.61
CA SER A 124 -8.27 2.05 -4.62
C SER A 124 -9.59 1.90 -5.38
N SER A 125 -10.69 1.89 -4.63
CA SER A 125 -12.01 1.75 -5.23
C SER A 125 -12.38 2.96 -6.09
N HIS A 126 -12.03 4.16 -5.65
CA HIS A 126 -12.38 5.38 -6.36
C HIS A 126 -11.44 5.69 -7.52
N ALA A 127 -10.15 5.38 -7.36
CA ALA A 127 -9.16 5.69 -8.37
C ALA A 127 -9.28 4.82 -9.60
N ARG A 128 -9.94 3.68 -9.48
CA ARG A 128 -10.06 2.74 -10.57
C ARG A 128 -11.25 3.13 -11.43
N PRO A 129 -11.02 3.67 -12.62
CA PRO A 129 -12.15 4.04 -13.46
C PRO A 129 -12.88 2.79 -13.89
N PRO A 130 -14.16 2.91 -14.13
CA PRO A 130 -14.88 1.82 -14.73
C PRO A 130 -14.21 1.55 -16.05
N ALA A 131 -13.98 0.34 -16.30
CA ALA A 131 -13.31 -0.02 -17.49
C ALA A 131 -14.01 0.53 -18.68
N PRO A 132 -13.57 1.19 -19.47
CA PRO A 132 -14.01 1.45 -20.73
C PRO A 132 -12.85 1.26 -21.47
N ALA A 133 -12.93 1.05 -21.49
CA ALA A 133 -12.12 1.07 -21.94
C ALA A 133 -10.91 1.59 -22.02
N HIS A 134 -10.86 1.94 -21.65
CA HIS A 134 -9.79 2.46 -21.46
C HIS A 134 -8.90 3.07 -21.32
N ARG A 135 -8.80 3.38 -21.51
CA ARG A 135 -8.09 4.20 -21.08
C ARG A 135 -7.55 5.05 -21.41
N GLN A 136 -8.03 5.71 -21.55
CA GLN A 136 -7.44 6.60 -21.63
C GLN A 136 -6.89 7.29 -21.13
N ALA A 137 -7.34 7.63 -21.41
CA ALA A 137 -6.82 8.37 -20.88
C ALA A 137 -6.45 8.85 -20.37
N PRO A 138 -6.54 9.15 -20.68
CA PRO A 138 -6.02 9.74 -19.92
C PRO A 138 -5.74 10.07 -19.24
N ALA A 139 -5.99 10.33 -19.34
CA ALA A 139 -5.60 10.58 -18.54
C ALA A 139 -5.41 10.77 -17.81
N HIS A 140 -5.58 11.05 -18.07
CA HIS A 140 -5.30 11.21 -17.20
C HIS A 140 -5.49 11.56 -16.62
N ARG A 141 -5.92 11.85 -16.77
CA ARG A 141 -6.01 12.05 -16.18
C ARG A 141 -6.35 12.60 -15.65
N GLU A 142 -6.92 12.81 -15.75
CA GLU A 142 -7.04 13.10 -15.22
C GLU A 142 -6.91 13.32 -14.47
N ALA A 143 -7.26 13.61 -14.65
CA ALA A 143 -6.86 13.59 -13.92
C ALA A 143 -6.79 13.70 -13.02
N SER A 144 -7.10 13.97 -13.00
CA SER A 144 -6.82 13.80 -12.16
C SER A 144 -6.91 13.57 -11.35
N GLY A 145 -7.27 13.60 -11.47
CA GLY A 145 -7.26 13.18 -10.75
C GLY A 145 -7.68 12.68 -10.38
N SER A 146 -7.99 12.62 -10.71
CA SER A 146 -8.04 12.02 -10.37
C SER A 146 -7.85 11.79 -10.16
#